data_26ff3d2bc0163d1633318316ac03cc6f
#
_entry.id   26ff3d2bc0163d1633318316ac03cc6f
#
_cell.length_a   1.000
_cell.length_b   1.000
_cell.length_c   1.000
_cell.angle_alpha   90.00
_cell.angle_beta   90.00
_cell.angle_gamma   90.00
#
_symmetry.space_group_name_H-M   'P 1'
#
loop_
_entity.id
_entity.type
_entity.pdbx_description
1 polymer ?
#
loop_
_entity_poly.entity_id
_entity_poly.type
_entity_poly.pdbx_seq_one_letter_code
_entity_poly.pdbx_strand_id
1 'polypeptide(L)'
;MTLKEEALNQWLDTQLKAGLIVESKSRYTVLCFYIPKKDSFLWLVQDYRKLNQVTIKDKTPLPLIGEVIDKLKEARYFNKLDQSWGYNNIQIKEEDK
;
A
#
# COMPACT_ATOMS: atom_id res chain seq x y z
N MET A 1 15.88 1.49 22.35
CA MET A 1 15.10 1.69 21.11
C MET A 1 16.06 1.94 19.96
N THR A 2 15.85 1.26 18.83
CA THR A 2 16.63 1.51 17.62
C THR A 2 16.08 2.74 16.89
N LEU A 3 16.91 3.37 16.05
CA LEU A 3 16.47 4.49 15.20
C LEU A 3 15.28 4.12 14.31
N LYS A 4 15.23 2.86 13.89
CA LYS A 4 14.11 2.33 13.07
C LYS A 4 12.80 2.27 13.86
N GLU A 5 12.84 1.89 15.12
CA GLU A 5 11.67 1.86 16.01
C GLU A 5 11.17 3.27 16.31
N GLU A 6 12.07 4.21 16.55
CA GLU A 6 11.71 5.62 16.73
C GLU A 6 11.04 6.20 15.49
N ALA A 7 11.61 5.93 14.32
CA ALA A 7 11.03 6.36 13.05
C ALA A 7 9.62 5.79 12.83
N LEU A 8 9.41 4.51 13.16
CA LEU A 8 8.10 3.87 13.07
C LEU A 8 7.09 4.51 14.01
N ASN A 9 7.48 4.75 15.27
CA ASN A 9 6.61 5.37 16.26
C ASN A 9 6.22 6.80 15.86
N GLN A 10 7.16 7.58 15.35
CA GLN A 10 6.89 8.92 14.83
C GLN A 10 5.93 8.90 13.64
N TRP A 11 6.12 7.95 12.74
CA TRP A 11 5.22 7.77 11.60
C TRP A 11 3.81 7.42 12.05
N LEU A 12 3.66 6.47 12.98
CA LEU A 12 2.37 6.08 13.54
C LEU A 12 1.66 7.27 14.21
N ASP A 13 2.36 8.04 15.02
CA ASP A 13 1.80 9.22 15.67
C ASP A 13 1.31 10.25 14.64
N THR A 14 2.09 10.49 13.61
CA THR A 14 1.74 11.40 12.52
C THR A 14 0.47 10.95 11.80
N GLN A 15 0.37 9.67 11.47
CA GLN A 15 -0.78 9.11 10.77
C GLN A 15 -2.04 9.11 11.64
N LEU A 16 -1.92 8.80 12.92
CA LEU A 16 -3.04 8.85 13.88
C LEU A 16 -3.57 10.29 14.03
N LYS A 17 -2.69 11.26 14.18
CA LYS A 17 -3.06 12.68 14.29
C LYS A 17 -3.73 13.21 13.01
N ALA A 18 -3.28 12.73 11.86
CA ALA A 18 -3.88 13.08 10.58
C ALA A 18 -5.21 12.37 10.29
N GLY A 19 -5.61 11.40 11.12
CA GLY A 19 -6.83 10.61 10.93
C GLY A 19 -6.79 9.63 9.78
N LEU A 20 -5.59 9.31 9.25
CA LEU A 20 -5.42 8.37 8.14
C LEU A 20 -5.42 6.91 8.60
N ILE A 21 -5.10 6.66 9.84
CA ILE A 21 -5.16 5.33 10.47
C ILE A 21 -5.90 5.41 11.79
N VAL A 22 -6.42 4.28 12.23
CA VAL A 22 -7.10 4.14 13.51
C VAL A 22 -6.57 2.91 14.24
N GLU A 23 -6.72 2.88 15.56
CA GLU A 23 -6.40 1.69 16.33
C GLU A 23 -7.38 0.57 15.95
N SER A 24 -6.84 -0.59 15.60
CA SER A 24 -7.63 -1.74 15.14
C SER A 24 -7.72 -2.82 16.21
N LYS A 25 -8.88 -3.49 16.25
CA LYS A 25 -9.12 -4.69 17.03
C LYS A 25 -9.10 -5.96 16.17
N SER A 26 -8.67 -5.86 14.94
CA SER A 26 -8.61 -6.99 14.01
C SER A 26 -7.68 -8.10 14.51
N ARG A 27 -8.07 -9.34 14.24
CA ARG A 27 -7.24 -10.53 14.53
C ARG A 27 -6.03 -10.63 13.60
N TYR A 28 -6.09 -9.97 12.46
CA TYR A 28 -5.05 -10.04 11.43
C TYR A 28 -4.13 -8.84 11.56
N THR A 29 -2.84 -9.11 11.62
CA THR A 29 -1.80 -8.09 11.68
C THR A 29 -0.80 -8.30 10.57
N VAL A 30 -0.16 -7.22 10.15
CA VAL A 30 0.94 -7.26 9.20
C VAL A 30 2.21 -6.77 9.88
N LEU A 31 3.32 -7.37 9.49
CA LEU A 31 4.63 -6.94 9.99
C LEU A 31 5.06 -5.67 9.24
N CYS A 32 5.42 -4.65 10.00
CA CYS A 32 5.95 -3.40 9.45
C CYS A 32 7.40 -3.22 9.89
N PHE A 33 8.25 -2.86 8.95
CA PHE A 33 9.67 -2.58 9.24
C PHE A 33 10.23 -1.58 8.24
N TYR A 34 11.34 -0.94 8.62
CA TYR A 34 12.05 -0.02 7.75
C TYR A 34 13.25 -0.68 7.11
N ILE A 35 13.42 -0.43 5.81
CA ILE A 35 14.61 -0.82 5.04
C ILE A 35 15.40 0.44 4.70
N PRO A 36 16.73 0.45 4.90
CA PRO A 36 17.57 1.55 4.46
C PRO A 36 17.60 1.60 2.92
N LYS A 37 17.36 2.79 2.37
CA LYS A 37 17.60 3.07 0.96
C LYS A 37 19.04 3.49 0.72
N LYS A 38 19.49 3.44 -0.54
CA LYS A 38 20.81 3.93 -0.96
C LYS A 38 21.04 5.41 -0.61
N ASP A 39 19.97 6.19 -0.51
CA ASP A 39 19.99 7.63 -0.23
C ASP A 39 19.94 7.97 1.27
N SER A 40 20.26 7.03 2.16
CA SER A 40 20.19 7.18 3.62
C SER A 40 18.79 7.41 4.19
N PHE A 41 17.75 7.35 3.38
CA PHE A 41 16.36 7.39 3.83
C PHE A 41 15.86 6.01 4.23
N LEU A 42 14.99 5.97 5.23
CA LEU A 42 14.31 4.75 5.65
C LEU A 42 13.02 4.57 4.84
N TRP A 43 12.82 3.37 4.32
CA TRP A 43 11.63 3.01 3.58
C TRP A 43 10.76 2.07 4.41
N LEU A 44 9.51 2.47 4.68
CA LEU A 44 8.54 1.64 5.38
C LEU A 44 8.07 0.51 4.48
N VAL A 45 8.21 -0.72 4.96
CA VAL A 45 7.73 -1.92 4.28
C VAL A 45 6.67 -2.59 5.15
N GLN A 46 5.57 -2.97 4.52
CA GLN A 46 4.49 -3.73 5.12
C GLN A 46 4.42 -5.11 4.46
N ASP A 47 4.49 -6.16 5.25
CA ASP A 47 4.45 -7.54 4.75
C ASP A 47 3.02 -8.09 4.76
N TYR A 48 2.38 -8.06 3.61
CA TYR A 48 1.01 -8.52 3.43
C TYR A 48 0.86 -10.01 3.10
N ARG A 49 1.94 -10.78 3.05
CA ARG A 49 1.90 -12.18 2.60
C ARG A 49 0.91 -13.03 3.38
N LYS A 50 0.89 -12.92 4.69
CA LYS A 50 -0.06 -13.66 5.55
C LYS A 50 -1.51 -13.17 5.35
N LEU A 51 -1.70 -11.88 5.23
CA LEU A 51 -3.02 -11.31 4.98
C LEU A 51 -3.56 -11.73 3.62
N ASN A 52 -2.72 -11.78 2.60
CA ASN A 52 -3.09 -12.21 1.26
C ASN A 52 -3.54 -13.68 1.21
N GLN A 53 -3.09 -14.52 2.14
CA GLN A 53 -3.53 -15.92 2.22
C GLN A 53 -4.98 -16.06 2.70
N VAL A 54 -5.46 -15.15 3.52
CA VAL A 54 -6.81 -15.19 4.10
C VAL A 54 -7.79 -14.26 3.38
N THR A 55 -7.32 -13.37 2.54
CA THR A 55 -8.14 -12.44 1.77
C THR A 55 -8.86 -13.18 0.64
N ILE A 56 -10.15 -12.89 0.49
CA ILE A 56 -10.94 -13.37 -0.65
C ILE A 56 -10.42 -12.69 -1.92
N LYS A 57 -9.92 -13.49 -2.85
CA LYS A 57 -9.28 -12.96 -4.06
C LYS A 57 -10.32 -12.58 -5.10
N ASP A 58 -10.18 -11.41 -5.67
CA ASP A 58 -10.90 -11.00 -6.85
C ASP A 58 -10.30 -11.72 -8.06
N LYS A 59 -11.12 -12.51 -8.74
CA LYS A 59 -10.73 -13.30 -9.92
C LYS A 59 -11.05 -12.62 -11.25
N THR A 60 -11.38 -11.33 -11.22
CA THR A 60 -11.62 -10.58 -12.44
C THR A 60 -10.37 -10.60 -13.31
N PRO A 61 -10.45 -11.04 -14.58
CA PRO A 61 -9.29 -11.14 -15.43
C PRO A 61 -8.73 -9.75 -15.79
N LEU A 62 -7.42 -9.64 -15.81
CA LEU A 62 -6.74 -8.47 -16.34
C LEU A 62 -6.79 -8.49 -17.87
N PRO A 63 -6.84 -7.32 -18.54
CA PRO A 63 -6.76 -7.27 -19.99
C PRO A 63 -5.41 -7.77 -20.48
N LEU A 64 -5.38 -8.44 -21.63
CA LEU A 64 -4.13 -8.86 -22.26
C LEU A 64 -3.29 -7.64 -22.63
N ILE A 65 -1.98 -7.73 -22.42
CA ILE A 65 -1.05 -6.62 -22.71
C ILE A 65 -1.13 -6.22 -24.18
N GLY A 66 -1.26 -7.20 -25.11
CA GLY A 66 -1.43 -6.93 -26.53
C GLY A 66 -2.66 -6.09 -26.86
N GLU A 67 -3.79 -6.36 -26.21
CA GLU A 67 -5.02 -5.58 -26.38
C GLU A 67 -4.88 -4.15 -25.87
N VAL A 68 -4.20 -3.95 -24.74
CA VAL A 68 -3.92 -2.63 -24.20
C VAL A 68 -3.02 -1.82 -25.16
N ILE A 69 -1.99 -2.43 -25.70
CA ILE A 69 -1.09 -1.80 -26.68
C ILE A 69 -1.85 -1.45 -27.95
N ASP A 70 -2.74 -2.31 -28.42
CA ASP A 70 -3.53 -2.05 -29.64
C ASP A 70 -4.46 -0.84 -29.45
N LYS A 71 -5.03 -0.66 -28.26
CA LYS A 71 -5.82 0.53 -27.95
C LYS A 71 -5.00 1.82 -27.95
N LEU A 72 -3.71 1.75 -27.70
CA LEU A 72 -2.81 2.91 -27.69
C LEU A 72 -2.33 3.34 -29.08
N LYS A 73 -2.41 2.48 -30.09
CA LYS A 73 -1.86 2.72 -31.43
C LYS A 73 -2.42 3.97 -32.12
N GLU A 74 -3.70 4.26 -31.91
CA GLU A 74 -4.36 5.40 -32.54
C GLU A 74 -4.36 6.66 -31.68
N ALA A 75 -3.86 6.58 -30.45
CA ALA A 75 -3.81 7.72 -29.54
C ALA A 75 -2.70 8.68 -29.93
N ARG A 76 -3.01 9.98 -29.93
CA ARG A 76 -2.03 11.05 -30.20
C ARG A 76 -1.46 11.67 -28.94
N TYR A 77 -2.20 11.58 -27.81
CA TYR A 77 -1.82 12.15 -26.53
C TYR A 77 -1.83 11.07 -25.46
N PHE A 78 -0.82 11.07 -24.62
CA PHE A 78 -0.68 10.11 -23.53
C PHE A 78 -0.50 10.86 -22.21
N ASN A 79 -1.20 10.39 -21.17
CA ASN A 79 -1.02 10.86 -19.82
C ASN A 79 -0.62 9.69 -18.92
N LYS A 80 0.35 9.93 -18.06
CA LYS A 80 0.75 8.97 -17.03
C LYS A 80 0.40 9.55 -15.66
N LEU A 81 -0.46 8.86 -14.92
CA LEU A 81 -0.85 9.23 -13.57
C LEU A 81 -0.34 8.18 -12.61
N ASP A 82 0.31 8.64 -11.55
CA ASP A 82 0.80 7.79 -10.48
C ASP A 82 0.14 8.24 -9.17
N GLN A 83 -0.59 7.31 -8.53
CA GLN A 83 -1.26 7.60 -7.26
C GLN A 83 -0.27 7.52 -6.11
N SER A 84 -0.15 8.59 -5.35
CA SER A 84 0.60 8.58 -4.10
C SER A 84 -0.10 7.66 -3.10
N TRP A 85 0.63 6.68 -2.56
CA TRP A 85 0.09 5.73 -1.58
C TRP A 85 -1.16 4.97 -2.06
N GLY A 86 -1.18 4.56 -3.33
CA GLY A 86 -2.35 3.99 -3.98
C GLY A 86 -3.02 2.86 -3.22
N TYR A 87 -2.27 1.91 -2.69
CA TYR A 87 -2.84 0.79 -1.92
C TYR A 87 -3.45 1.24 -0.59
N ASN A 88 -2.87 2.22 0.07
CA ASN A 88 -3.36 2.73 1.36
C ASN A 88 -4.59 3.63 1.22
N ASN A 89 -4.92 4.06 0.01
CA ASN A 89 -6.14 4.83 -0.27
C ASN A 89 -7.40 3.95 -0.31
N ILE A 90 -7.24 2.63 -0.37
CA ILE A 90 -8.37 1.70 -0.32
C ILE A 90 -8.80 1.53 1.13
N GLN A 91 -10.04 1.91 1.41
CA GLN A 91 -10.60 1.82 2.76
C GLN A 91 -11.03 0.40 3.09
N ILE A 92 -10.77 -0.01 4.32
CA ILE A 92 -11.26 -1.27 4.87
C ILE A 92 -12.71 -1.09 5.31
N LYS A 93 -13.55 -2.09 5.10
CA LYS A 93 -14.93 -2.07 5.60
C LYS A 93 -14.97 -1.89 7.11
N GLU A 94 -15.98 -1.19 7.61
CA GLU A 94 -16.12 -0.97 9.06
C GLU A 94 -16.15 -2.27 9.87
N GLU A 95 -16.76 -3.31 9.30
CA GLU A 95 -16.88 -4.64 9.92
C GLU A 95 -15.54 -5.35 10.09
N ASP A 96 -14.55 -5.01 9.25
CA ASP A 96 -13.24 -5.67 9.18
C ASP A 96 -12.11 -4.85 9.81
N LYS A 97 -12.43 -3.70 10.38
CA LYS A 97 -11.44 -2.83 11.06
C LYS A 97 -10.97 -3.36 12.40
#